data_71f07fbf2c22b948d7ee811663140fbe
#
_entry.id   71f07fbf2c22b948d7ee811663140fbe
#
_cell.length_a   1.000
_cell.length_b   1.000
_cell.length_c   1.000
_cell.angle_alpha   90.00
_cell.angle_beta   90.00
_cell.angle_gamma   90.00
#
_symmetry.space_group_name_H-M   'P 1'
#
loop_
_entity.id
_entity.type
_entity.pdbx_description
1 polymer ?
#
loop_
_entity_poly.entity_id
_entity_poly.type
_entity_poly.pdbx_seq_one_letter_code
_entity_poly.pdbx_strand_id
1 'polypeptide(L)'
;FPTLEKEGITTIIDMGDTFDSRKGIDFSALSWAKDHYYDRLRDYTIHTIVGNHTAYYKNTNDINAVDLLLREYDNVKIYSEVTSIEVGGLNILLVPWINQENQERSIGLINKSRAPVCMGHLELNGFIVTQEILMDHGLDMKYFKKFEKTFSGHFHTRSNNDNIYYLG
;
A
#
# COMPACT_ATOMS: atom_id res chain seq x y z
N PHE A 1 -7.24 19.95 -1.96
CA PHE A 1 -7.29 18.80 -2.92
C PHE A 1 -8.33 19.02 -4.03
N PRO A 2 -8.15 20.07 -4.89
CA PRO A 2 -9.19 20.51 -5.85
C PRO A 2 -9.62 19.40 -6.83
N THR A 3 -8.72 18.48 -7.20
CA THR A 3 -9.04 17.38 -8.10
C THR A 3 -10.00 16.38 -7.45
N LEU A 4 -9.78 16.04 -6.18
CA LEU A 4 -10.66 15.11 -5.45
C LEU A 4 -12.08 15.68 -5.34
N GLU A 5 -12.18 16.95 -4.98
CA GLU A 5 -13.45 17.67 -4.86
C GLU A 5 -14.19 17.75 -6.20
N LYS A 6 -13.47 18.14 -7.27
CA LYS A 6 -14.01 18.24 -8.61
C LYS A 6 -14.58 16.93 -9.16
N GLU A 7 -13.86 15.84 -8.90
CA GLU A 7 -14.23 14.49 -9.38
C GLU A 7 -15.17 13.75 -8.39
N GLY A 8 -15.54 14.37 -7.25
CA GLY A 8 -16.41 13.76 -6.26
C GLY A 8 -15.81 12.53 -5.58
N ILE A 9 -14.46 12.47 -5.50
CA ILE A 9 -13.75 11.36 -4.86
C ILE A 9 -13.87 11.51 -3.34
N THR A 10 -14.30 10.47 -2.66
CA THR A 10 -14.46 10.42 -1.20
C THR A 10 -13.59 9.35 -0.54
N THR A 11 -12.93 8.50 -1.33
CA THR A 11 -12.11 7.40 -0.85
C THR A 11 -10.71 7.47 -1.47
N ILE A 12 -9.70 7.32 -0.64
CA ILE A 12 -8.29 7.34 -1.02
C ILE A 12 -7.67 6.00 -0.59
N ILE A 13 -6.84 5.41 -1.43
CA ILE A 13 -6.04 4.24 -1.09
C ILE A 13 -4.57 4.64 -1.14
N ASP A 14 -3.95 4.66 0.04
CA ASP A 14 -2.51 4.89 0.22
C ASP A 14 -1.80 3.54 0.12
N MET A 15 -0.89 3.45 -0.84
CA MET A 15 -0.22 2.22 -1.24
C MET A 15 1.01 1.88 -0.38
N GLY A 16 1.14 2.50 0.79
CA GLY A 16 2.21 2.24 1.75
C GLY A 16 3.40 3.18 1.63
N ASP A 17 4.31 3.04 2.60
CA ASP A 17 5.48 3.92 2.76
C ASP A 17 5.14 5.40 2.90
N THR A 18 4.05 5.69 3.60
CA THR A 18 3.60 7.04 3.96
C THR A 18 4.70 7.84 4.68
N PHE A 19 5.55 7.14 5.43
CA PHE A 19 6.74 7.69 6.09
C PHE A 19 7.98 6.92 5.65
N ASP A 20 9.07 7.62 5.39
CA ASP A 20 10.28 7.08 4.77
C ASP A 20 11.18 6.27 5.72
N SER A 21 11.04 6.40 7.04
CA SER A 21 11.97 5.78 8.00
C SER A 21 11.32 4.81 8.96
N ARG A 22 11.92 3.60 9.07
CA ARG A 22 11.48 2.53 9.98
C ARG A 22 11.56 2.90 11.46
N LYS A 23 12.60 3.63 11.85
CA LYS A 23 13.02 3.77 13.26
C LYS A 23 12.81 5.15 13.84
N GLY A 24 12.31 6.07 13.06
CA GLY A 24 12.10 7.43 13.55
C GLY A 24 11.38 8.28 12.54
N ILE A 25 10.79 9.35 13.01
CA ILE A 25 10.15 10.36 12.19
C ILE A 25 10.64 11.73 12.65
N ASP A 26 10.91 12.61 11.70
CA ASP A 26 11.12 14.00 11.97
C ASP A 26 9.80 14.64 12.41
N PHE A 27 9.79 15.32 13.56
CA PHE A 27 8.57 15.92 14.10
C PHE A 27 8.02 17.04 13.21
N SER A 28 8.85 17.74 12.47
CA SER A 28 8.39 18.75 11.52
C SER A 28 7.67 18.11 10.33
N ALA A 29 8.19 16.98 9.83
CA ALA A 29 7.55 16.21 8.78
C ALA A 29 6.21 15.60 9.24
N LEU A 30 6.15 15.09 10.47
CA LEU A 30 4.90 14.58 11.05
C LEU A 30 3.85 15.69 11.21
N SER A 31 4.25 16.85 11.78
CA SER A 31 3.36 17.98 11.94
C SER A 31 2.84 18.46 10.59
N TRP A 32 3.73 18.60 9.61
CA TRP A 32 3.35 18.98 8.26
C TRP A 32 2.35 18.00 7.62
N ALA A 33 2.59 16.69 7.76
CA ALA A 33 1.71 15.66 7.22
C ALA A 33 0.32 15.72 7.88
N LYS A 34 0.25 15.92 9.20
CA LYS A 34 -1.02 16.08 9.90
C LYS A 34 -1.76 17.34 9.43
N ASP A 35 -1.12 18.51 9.48
CA ASP A 35 -1.75 19.80 9.18
C ASP A 35 -2.17 19.95 7.71
N HIS A 36 -1.38 19.40 6.77
CA HIS A 36 -1.55 19.62 5.34
C HIS A 36 -2.19 18.44 4.58
N TYR A 37 -2.22 17.27 5.18
CA TYR A 37 -2.80 16.09 4.56
C TYR A 37 -3.95 15.51 5.40
N TYR A 38 -3.68 14.93 6.56
CA TYR A 38 -4.70 14.19 7.31
C TYR A 38 -5.82 15.08 7.87
N ASP A 39 -5.51 16.24 8.44
CA ASP A 39 -6.54 17.16 8.97
C ASP A 39 -7.42 17.74 7.86
N ARG A 40 -6.87 17.90 6.66
CA ARG A 40 -7.62 18.37 5.49
C ARG A 40 -8.47 17.31 4.82
N LEU A 41 -8.20 16.04 5.08
CA LEU A 41 -8.89 14.89 4.50
C LEU A 41 -9.80 14.16 5.51
N ARG A 42 -10.22 14.84 6.60
CA ARG A 42 -11.09 14.22 7.61
C ARG A 42 -12.44 13.75 7.08
N ASP A 43 -12.94 14.37 6.02
CA ASP A 43 -14.19 13.99 5.36
C ASP A 43 -14.01 12.86 4.32
N TYR A 44 -12.79 12.40 4.10
CA TYR A 44 -12.46 11.31 3.19
C TYR A 44 -12.20 10.02 3.96
N THR A 45 -12.57 8.89 3.39
CA THR A 45 -12.10 7.59 3.89
C THR A 45 -10.73 7.29 3.29
N ILE A 46 -9.73 7.07 4.14
CA ILE A 46 -8.37 6.74 3.71
C ILE A 46 -8.07 5.30 4.12
N HIS A 47 -7.79 4.45 3.13
CA HIS A 47 -7.29 3.10 3.35
C HIS A 47 -5.78 3.11 3.16
N THR A 48 -5.02 2.83 4.21
CA THR A 48 -3.55 2.84 4.20
C THR A 48 -3.01 1.44 4.45
N ILE A 49 -2.18 0.93 3.57
CA ILE A 49 -1.49 -0.34 3.79
C ILE A 49 -0.08 -0.09 4.36
N VAL A 50 0.40 -1.04 5.16
CA VAL A 50 1.75 -0.98 5.72
C VAL A 50 2.77 -1.30 4.63
N GLY A 51 3.73 -0.39 4.40
CA GLY A 51 4.86 -0.59 3.51
C GLY A 51 6.13 -0.99 4.27
N ASN A 52 7.19 -1.31 3.55
CA ASN A 52 8.43 -1.79 4.15
C ASN A 52 9.20 -0.71 4.93
N HIS A 53 9.06 0.57 4.60
CA HIS A 53 9.65 1.69 5.34
C HIS A 53 8.83 2.09 6.57
N THR A 54 7.57 1.75 6.63
CA THR A 54 6.71 2.05 7.79
C THR A 54 6.68 0.93 8.82
N ALA A 55 7.05 -0.32 8.46
CA ALA A 55 7.22 -1.42 9.41
C ALA A 55 8.54 -1.29 10.18
N TYR A 56 8.48 -1.32 11.53
CA TYR A 56 9.65 -1.16 12.39
C TYR A 56 10.68 -2.29 12.21
N TYR A 57 10.22 -3.54 12.24
CA TYR A 57 11.06 -4.71 12.00
C TYR A 57 11.04 -5.12 10.53
N LYS A 58 12.13 -5.77 10.09
CA LYS A 58 12.24 -6.25 8.69
C LYS A 58 11.46 -7.55 8.41
N ASN A 59 10.91 -8.17 9.42
CA ASN A 59 10.30 -9.50 9.33
C ASN A 59 8.83 -9.55 9.78
N THR A 60 8.26 -8.44 10.25
CA THR A 60 6.85 -8.37 10.70
C THR A 60 6.26 -6.97 10.48
N ASN A 61 4.95 -6.88 10.34
CA ASN A 61 4.19 -5.63 10.24
C ASN A 61 3.53 -5.20 11.56
N ASP A 62 3.75 -5.94 12.66
CA ASP A 62 3.04 -5.74 13.95
C ASP A 62 3.25 -4.36 14.54
N ILE A 63 4.49 -3.87 14.50
CA ILE A 63 4.81 -2.51 14.93
C ILE A 63 5.10 -1.69 13.68
N ASN A 64 4.24 -0.72 13.40
CA ASN A 64 4.38 0.13 12.24
C ASN A 64 4.03 1.60 12.53
N ALA A 65 4.67 2.50 11.79
CA ALA A 65 4.54 3.93 12.00
C ALA A 65 3.12 4.44 11.73
N VAL A 66 2.44 3.89 10.72
CA VAL A 66 1.08 4.38 10.36
C VAL A 66 0.09 4.09 11.46
N ASP A 67 0.09 2.91 12.07
CA ASP A 67 -0.77 2.60 13.21
C ASP A 67 -0.45 3.47 14.43
N LEU A 68 0.84 3.65 14.74
CA LEU A 68 1.25 4.42 15.91
C LEU A 68 0.95 5.92 15.78
N LEU A 69 1.08 6.50 14.60
CA LEU A 69 1.02 7.94 14.36
C LEU A 69 -0.34 8.43 13.87
N LEU A 70 -1.15 7.55 13.27
CA LEU A 70 -2.41 7.93 12.61
C LEU A 70 -3.66 7.32 13.25
N ARG A 71 -3.53 6.54 14.34
CA ARG A 71 -4.69 5.92 15.02
C ARG A 71 -5.70 6.91 15.61
N GLU A 72 -5.32 8.17 15.75
CA GLU A 72 -6.22 9.24 16.19
C GLU A 72 -7.21 9.71 15.11
N TYR A 73 -6.98 9.29 13.85
CA TYR A 73 -7.84 9.62 12.72
C TYR A 73 -8.83 8.50 12.44
N ASP A 74 -10.07 8.66 12.87
CA ASP A 74 -11.13 7.63 12.70
C ASP A 74 -11.43 7.31 11.24
N ASN A 75 -11.14 8.25 10.34
CA ASN A 75 -11.31 8.10 8.90
C ASN A 75 -10.14 7.40 8.20
N VAL A 76 -9.02 7.14 8.90
CA VAL A 76 -7.86 6.38 8.39
C VAL A 76 -7.99 4.92 8.82
N LYS A 77 -8.10 4.03 7.83
CA LYS A 77 -8.18 2.58 8.03
C LYS A 77 -6.85 1.96 7.67
N ILE A 78 -6.18 1.33 8.64
CA ILE A 78 -4.81 0.82 8.50
C ILE A 78 -4.85 -0.69 8.35
N TYR A 79 -4.08 -1.19 7.39
CA TYR A 79 -4.01 -2.61 7.04
C TYR A 79 -2.57 -3.11 7.12
N SER A 80 -2.30 -3.94 8.12
CA SER A 80 -1.02 -4.65 8.30
C SER A 80 -1.05 -6.08 7.73
N GLU A 81 -2.24 -6.57 7.37
CA GLU A 81 -2.47 -7.89 6.79
C GLU A 81 -3.31 -7.81 5.51
N VAL A 82 -3.20 -8.86 4.67
CA VAL A 82 -3.99 -8.99 3.44
C VAL A 82 -5.49 -8.97 3.79
N THR A 83 -6.20 -7.99 3.24
CA THR A 83 -7.60 -7.73 3.57
C THR A 83 -8.40 -7.38 2.32
N SER A 84 -9.60 -7.93 2.20
CA SER A 84 -10.54 -7.51 1.15
C SER A 84 -11.41 -6.36 1.65
N ILE A 85 -11.54 -5.33 0.83
CA ILE A 85 -12.43 -4.19 1.07
C ILE A 85 -13.39 -4.02 -0.10
N GLU A 86 -14.47 -3.28 0.12
CA GLU A 86 -15.37 -2.85 -0.94
C GLU A 86 -15.37 -1.32 -1.03
N VAL A 87 -15.14 -0.79 -2.22
CA VAL A 87 -15.20 0.65 -2.51
C VAL A 87 -16.09 0.86 -3.71
N GLY A 88 -17.21 1.54 -3.52
CA GLY A 88 -18.15 1.86 -4.60
C GLY A 88 -18.71 0.61 -5.33
N GLY A 89 -18.90 -0.50 -4.63
CA GLY A 89 -19.35 -1.78 -5.21
C GLY A 89 -18.21 -2.61 -5.84
N LEU A 90 -16.98 -2.12 -5.85
CA LEU A 90 -15.81 -2.84 -6.35
C LEU A 90 -15.07 -3.53 -5.20
N ASN A 91 -14.92 -4.85 -5.29
CA ASN A 91 -14.09 -5.60 -4.36
C ASN A 91 -12.61 -5.44 -4.70
N ILE A 92 -11.82 -5.02 -3.72
CA ILE A 92 -10.39 -4.79 -3.84
C ILE A 92 -9.66 -5.60 -2.78
N LEU A 93 -8.63 -6.33 -3.18
CA LEU A 93 -7.72 -6.98 -2.25
C LEU A 93 -6.56 -6.03 -1.93
N LEU A 94 -6.46 -5.61 -0.68
CA LEU A 94 -5.32 -4.85 -0.16
C LEU A 94 -4.23 -5.80 0.31
N VAL A 95 -3.01 -5.59 -0.16
CA VAL A 95 -1.84 -6.43 0.16
C VAL A 95 -0.73 -5.54 0.71
N PRO A 96 -0.58 -5.46 2.04
CA PRO A 96 0.54 -4.75 2.65
C PRO A 96 1.87 -5.46 2.36
N TRP A 97 2.97 -4.86 2.78
CA TRP A 97 4.30 -5.43 2.58
C TRP A 97 4.38 -6.87 3.08
N ILE A 98 4.79 -7.75 2.16
CA ILE A 98 4.99 -9.18 2.45
C ILE A 98 6.43 -9.38 2.92
N ASN A 99 6.57 -9.93 4.11
CA ASN A 99 7.83 -10.22 4.78
C ASN A 99 7.93 -11.70 5.16
N GLN A 100 9.01 -12.09 5.80
CA GLN A 100 9.28 -13.49 6.13
C GLN A 100 8.20 -14.13 7.01
N GLU A 101 7.62 -13.39 7.96
CA GLU A 101 6.63 -13.91 8.91
C GLU A 101 5.26 -14.14 8.26
N ASN A 102 4.85 -13.19 7.39
CA ASN A 102 3.49 -13.19 6.84
C ASN A 102 3.38 -13.81 5.43
N GLN A 103 4.49 -14.20 4.80
CA GLN A 103 4.53 -14.60 3.39
C GLN A 103 3.60 -15.76 3.05
N GLU A 104 3.66 -16.84 3.81
CA GLU A 104 2.85 -18.04 3.54
C GLU A 104 1.34 -17.71 3.66
N ARG A 105 0.97 -17.02 4.74
CA ARG A 105 -0.41 -16.59 4.97
C ARG A 105 -0.90 -15.64 3.90
N SER A 106 -0.08 -14.65 3.52
CA SER A 106 -0.41 -13.67 2.50
C SER A 106 -0.63 -14.32 1.13
N ILE A 107 0.26 -15.20 0.71
CA ILE A 107 0.11 -15.96 -0.54
C ILE A 107 -1.17 -16.83 -0.50
N GLY A 108 -1.46 -17.46 0.62
CA GLY A 108 -2.68 -18.24 0.81
C GLY A 108 -3.95 -17.40 0.63
N LEU A 109 -3.99 -16.18 1.18
CA LEU A 109 -5.11 -15.25 1.04
C LEU A 109 -5.21 -14.69 -0.38
N ILE A 110 -4.09 -14.31 -1.00
CA ILE A 110 -4.03 -13.88 -2.40
C ILE A 110 -4.63 -14.97 -3.31
N ASN A 111 -4.21 -16.23 -3.16
CA ASN A 111 -4.70 -17.33 -3.98
C ASN A 111 -6.20 -17.61 -3.79
N LYS A 112 -6.75 -17.41 -2.59
CA LYS A 112 -8.18 -17.61 -2.30
C LYS A 112 -9.06 -16.43 -2.73
N SER A 113 -8.49 -15.24 -2.91
CA SER A 113 -9.25 -14.03 -3.25
C SER A 113 -9.99 -14.18 -4.58
N ARG A 114 -11.19 -13.60 -4.64
CA ARG A 114 -12.01 -13.45 -5.85
C ARG A 114 -12.19 -11.98 -6.25
N ALA A 115 -11.47 -11.07 -5.62
CA ALA A 115 -11.50 -9.66 -5.97
C ALA A 115 -10.99 -9.47 -7.42
N PRO A 116 -11.61 -8.64 -8.23
CA PRO A 116 -11.10 -8.33 -9.58
C PRO A 116 -9.85 -7.45 -9.54
N VAL A 117 -9.69 -6.65 -8.48
CA VAL A 117 -8.58 -5.71 -8.34
C VAL A 117 -7.74 -6.04 -7.10
N CYS A 118 -6.42 -5.97 -7.25
CA CYS A 118 -5.45 -6.03 -6.16
C CYS A 118 -4.71 -4.69 -6.07
N MET A 119 -4.53 -4.18 -4.85
CA MET A 119 -3.71 -3.01 -4.57
C MET A 119 -2.73 -3.34 -3.45
N GLY A 120 -1.42 -3.14 -3.66
CA GLY A 120 -0.44 -3.61 -2.70
C GLY A 120 0.85 -2.81 -2.64
N HIS A 121 1.66 -3.12 -1.63
CA HIS A 121 3.03 -2.67 -1.47
C HIS A 121 3.94 -3.86 -1.78
N LEU A 122 4.12 -4.13 -3.08
CA LEU A 122 4.64 -5.40 -3.57
C LEU A 122 6.09 -5.26 -4.03
N GLU A 123 6.89 -6.26 -3.70
CA GLU A 123 8.24 -6.46 -4.23
C GLU A 123 8.20 -7.66 -5.20
N LEU A 124 8.06 -7.37 -6.50
CA LEU A 124 7.91 -8.40 -7.53
C LEU A 124 9.14 -8.51 -8.41
N ASN A 125 9.53 -9.75 -8.68
CA ASN A 125 10.58 -10.07 -9.65
C ASN A 125 10.17 -9.62 -11.06
N GLY A 126 11.13 -9.11 -11.84
CA GLY A 126 10.94 -8.77 -13.24
C GLY A 126 10.47 -7.35 -13.51
N PHE A 127 10.45 -6.46 -12.51
CA PHE A 127 10.13 -5.04 -12.66
C PHE A 127 11.35 -4.15 -12.50
N ILE A 128 11.30 -2.97 -13.10
CA ILE A 128 12.36 -1.95 -12.99
C ILE A 128 12.20 -1.22 -11.66
N VAL A 129 13.23 -1.28 -10.81
CA VAL A 129 13.27 -0.62 -9.49
C VAL A 129 13.72 0.83 -9.60
N THR A 130 14.81 1.06 -10.37
CA THR A 130 15.37 2.35 -10.69
C THR A 130 15.81 2.35 -12.15
N GLN A 131 16.34 3.47 -12.67
CA GLN A 131 16.85 3.51 -14.05
C GLN A 131 17.77 2.32 -14.34
N GLU A 132 17.33 1.41 -15.20
CA GLU A 132 18.05 0.23 -15.71
C GLU A 132 18.28 -0.94 -14.76
N ILE A 133 17.84 -0.88 -13.49
CA ILE A 133 17.97 -2.00 -12.56
C ILE A 133 16.68 -2.82 -12.53
N LEU A 134 16.76 -4.04 -13.03
CA LEU A 134 15.69 -5.03 -12.97
C LEU A 134 15.75 -5.75 -11.62
N MET A 135 14.60 -5.88 -10.95
CA MET A 135 14.47 -6.71 -9.76
C MET A 135 14.61 -8.20 -10.14
N ASP A 136 15.61 -8.87 -9.62
CA ASP A 136 15.88 -10.30 -9.86
C ASP A 136 15.41 -11.21 -8.70
N HIS A 137 14.87 -10.63 -7.66
CA HIS A 137 14.30 -11.32 -6.50
C HIS A 137 12.89 -10.77 -6.18
N GLY A 138 12.29 -11.22 -5.09
CA GLY A 138 10.92 -10.86 -4.71
C GLY A 138 9.91 -11.94 -5.09
N LEU A 139 8.64 -11.62 -4.98
CA LEU A 139 7.56 -12.56 -5.29
C LEU A 139 7.39 -12.74 -6.80
N ASP A 140 7.00 -13.95 -7.17
CA ASP A 140 6.64 -14.27 -8.55
C ASP A 140 5.31 -13.58 -8.95
N MET A 141 5.31 -12.89 -10.09
CA MET A 141 4.14 -12.23 -10.68
C MET A 141 2.94 -13.18 -10.89
N LYS A 142 3.17 -14.50 -10.99
CA LYS A 142 2.10 -15.49 -11.23
C LYS A 142 0.98 -15.41 -10.20
N TYR A 143 1.26 -15.02 -8.95
CA TYR A 143 0.25 -14.88 -7.90
C TYR A 143 -0.77 -13.78 -8.20
N PHE A 144 -0.40 -12.79 -9.03
CA PHE A 144 -1.20 -11.62 -9.35
C PHE A 144 -1.85 -11.67 -10.74
N LYS A 145 -1.51 -12.63 -11.59
CA LYS A 145 -2.08 -12.78 -12.95
C LYS A 145 -3.59 -13.07 -12.96
N LYS A 146 -4.14 -13.55 -11.87
CA LYS A 146 -5.57 -13.85 -11.73
C LYS A 146 -6.46 -12.61 -11.57
N PHE A 147 -5.91 -11.48 -11.15
CA PHE A 147 -6.65 -10.23 -11.02
C PHE A 147 -6.81 -9.57 -12.39
N GLU A 148 -7.90 -8.83 -12.59
CA GLU A 148 -8.06 -8.01 -13.79
C GLU A 148 -7.00 -6.90 -13.84
N LYS A 149 -6.72 -6.29 -12.67
CA LYS A 149 -5.66 -5.30 -12.49
C LYS A 149 -5.01 -5.42 -11.11
N THR A 150 -3.70 -5.25 -11.09
CA THR A 150 -2.92 -5.12 -9.86
C THR A 150 -2.17 -3.79 -9.91
N PHE A 151 -2.35 -2.97 -8.88
CA PHE A 151 -1.59 -1.74 -8.69
C PHE A 151 -0.65 -1.87 -7.51
N SER A 152 0.56 -1.36 -7.63
CA SER A 152 1.54 -1.42 -6.56
C SER A 152 2.26 -0.09 -6.34
N GLY A 153 2.50 0.23 -5.06
CA GLY A 153 3.57 1.13 -4.62
C GLY A 153 4.91 0.40 -4.58
N HIS A 154 5.81 0.81 -3.70
CA HIS A 154 7.14 0.28 -3.44
C HIS A 154 8.22 0.74 -4.42
N PHE A 155 8.12 0.42 -5.71
CA PHE A 155 9.10 0.89 -6.70
C PHE A 155 8.77 2.31 -7.14
N HIS A 156 9.77 3.21 -7.12
CA HIS A 156 9.62 4.63 -7.42
C HIS A 156 9.67 4.93 -8.93
N THR A 157 9.74 3.89 -9.76
CA THR A 157 9.70 4.00 -11.21
C THR A 157 8.40 3.44 -11.74
N ARG A 158 7.66 4.24 -12.51
CA ARG A 158 6.49 3.75 -13.21
C ARG A 158 6.86 2.66 -14.18
N SER A 159 6.26 1.51 -14.03
CA SER A 159 6.45 0.37 -14.92
C SER A 159 5.21 -0.50 -14.92
N ASN A 160 5.04 -1.27 -15.99
CA ASN A 160 3.96 -2.25 -16.05
C ASN A 160 4.41 -3.50 -16.78
N ASN A 161 3.82 -4.60 -16.41
CA ASN A 161 3.94 -5.87 -17.10
C ASN A 161 2.60 -6.59 -17.00
N ASP A 162 1.99 -6.91 -18.17
CA ASP A 162 0.67 -7.53 -18.27
C ASP A 162 -0.39 -6.70 -17.49
N ASN A 163 -1.04 -7.29 -16.51
CA ASN A 163 -2.08 -6.66 -15.67
C ASN A 163 -1.53 -5.98 -14.40
N ILE A 164 -0.21 -5.86 -14.22
CA ILE A 164 0.44 -5.33 -13.03
C ILE A 164 1.06 -3.96 -13.34
N TYR A 165 0.76 -2.96 -12.52
CA TYR A 165 1.17 -1.56 -12.68
C TYR A 165 1.83 -1.05 -11.41
N TYR A 166 3.10 -0.62 -11.50
CA TYR A 166 3.74 0.21 -10.48
C TYR A 166 3.46 1.69 -10.75
N LEU A 167 3.03 2.41 -9.72
CA LEU A 167 2.55 3.78 -9.86
C LEU A 167 3.68 4.83 -9.84
N GLY A 168 4.84 4.46 -9.28
CA GLY A 168 6.03 5.32 -9.18
C GLY A 168 6.01 6.24 -8.00
#